data_2f503d4c51b6fe3dcd62f1519e0a3437
#
_entry.id   2f503d4c51b6fe3dcd62f1519e0a3437
#
_cell.length_a   1.000
_cell.length_b   1.000
_cell.length_c   1.000
_cell.angle_alpha   90.00
_cell.angle_beta   90.00
_cell.angle_gamma   90.00
#
_symmetry.space_group_name_H-M   'P 1'
#
loop_
_entity.id
_entity.type
_entity.pdbx_description
1 polymer ?
#
loop_
_entity_poly.entity_id
_entity_poly.type
_entity_poly.pdbx_seq_one_letter_code
_entity_poly.pdbx_strand_id
1 'polypeptide(L)'
;DAEMLQTAYRSVERIMKIARSLGGVISGEHGIGITKLEFLTDEDLQPFWNYKNQVDPKHTFNRHKLMKGSDLRNAYTPSFELLGAESLIMEKSDLGTIADSVKDCLRCGKCKPVCSTHVPRANLLYSPRNKILGVGLLTEAFLYEEQTRRGVSIKHFEELMDIGDHCTVCHRCVKPCPVNIDFGDVTVAIRNYLADSGHKRFAPAASMGMAFLNATGPKTIKVLRAAMIQTGFPAQNFAYKIGKLLPVGTKKQKAEPKATVGTAPVKEQIIHFINRPLPKSVPAKTPRSMLGIEDDKSIPIIRNPAAPEDAEAVFYFPGCGSERLFSQIGLAVQAMLWHVGVQTVLPPGYMCCGYPQDAGGNKAKAEQMSTNNRVAFHRMANTLNYLDIKTVVVSCGTCYDQLEKYRFEEIFPGCRIIDI
;
A
#
# COMPACT_ATOMS: atom_id res chain seq x y z
N ASP A 1 15.70 -24.29 10.24
CA ASP A 1 16.32 -25.39 10.94
C ASP A 1 17.40 -26.02 10.03
N ALA A 2 18.68 -26.00 10.48
CA ALA A 2 19.83 -26.45 9.68
C ALA A 2 19.72 -27.95 9.28
N GLU A 3 19.13 -28.78 10.12
CA GLU A 3 18.91 -30.20 9.85
C GLU A 3 17.88 -30.43 8.74
N MET A 4 16.81 -29.63 8.74
CA MET A 4 15.77 -29.66 7.69
C MET A 4 16.34 -29.23 6.34
N LEU A 5 17.20 -28.21 6.34
CA LEU A 5 17.91 -27.75 5.14
C LEU A 5 18.84 -28.81 4.58
N GLN A 6 19.63 -29.48 5.44
CA GLN A 6 20.50 -30.59 5.05
C GLN A 6 19.71 -31.78 4.51
N THR A 7 18.57 -32.08 5.12
CA THR A 7 17.68 -33.16 4.63
C THR A 7 17.09 -32.83 3.27
N ALA A 8 16.68 -31.59 3.07
CA ALA A 8 16.22 -31.11 1.76
C ALA A 8 17.32 -31.20 0.70
N TYR A 9 18.55 -30.79 1.01
CA TYR A 9 19.69 -30.92 0.10
C TYR A 9 19.96 -32.36 -0.32
N ARG A 10 20.01 -33.29 0.63
CA ARG A 10 20.19 -34.74 0.35
C ARG A 10 19.05 -35.30 -0.50
N SER A 11 17.83 -34.83 -0.28
CA SER A 11 16.68 -35.26 -1.07
C SER A 11 16.77 -34.74 -2.51
N VAL A 12 17.17 -33.49 -2.72
CA VAL A 12 17.41 -32.90 -4.05
C VAL A 12 18.54 -33.66 -4.78
N GLU A 13 19.66 -33.91 -4.09
CA GLU A 13 20.77 -34.67 -4.66
C GLU A 13 20.33 -36.06 -5.13
N ARG A 14 19.56 -36.77 -4.31
CA ARG A 14 19.01 -38.08 -4.67
C ARG A 14 18.08 -38.03 -5.88
N ILE A 15 17.19 -37.04 -5.92
CA ILE A 15 16.29 -36.85 -7.07
C ILE A 15 17.07 -36.59 -8.35
N MET A 16 18.09 -35.72 -8.32
CA MET A 16 18.92 -35.42 -9.49
C MET A 16 19.69 -36.65 -10.00
N LYS A 17 20.26 -37.44 -9.07
CA LYS A 17 20.93 -38.70 -9.43
C LYS A 17 19.98 -39.72 -10.09
N ILE A 18 18.76 -39.87 -9.53
CA ILE A 18 17.74 -40.74 -10.09
C ILE A 18 17.31 -40.25 -11.48
N ALA A 19 17.02 -38.95 -11.63
CA ALA A 19 16.63 -38.38 -12.92
C ALA A 19 17.67 -38.69 -14.00
N ARG A 20 18.95 -38.51 -13.71
CA ARG A 20 20.03 -38.85 -14.67
C ARG A 20 20.13 -40.33 -14.94
N SER A 21 20.01 -41.20 -13.94
CA SER A 21 20.08 -42.65 -14.13
C SER A 21 18.97 -43.20 -15.03
N LEU A 22 17.86 -42.47 -15.10
CA LEU A 22 16.72 -42.79 -15.97
C LEU A 22 16.81 -42.11 -17.35
N GLY A 23 17.93 -41.46 -17.68
CA GLY A 23 18.12 -40.73 -18.95
C GLY A 23 17.37 -39.39 -19.00
N GLY A 24 16.89 -38.88 -17.86
CA GLY A 24 16.23 -37.61 -17.76
C GLY A 24 17.20 -36.44 -17.61
N VAL A 25 16.64 -35.20 -17.68
CA VAL A 25 17.39 -33.97 -17.48
C VAL A 25 17.15 -33.42 -16.07
N ILE A 26 18.17 -32.75 -15.50
CA ILE A 26 18.10 -32.20 -14.16
C ILE A 26 17.46 -30.81 -14.10
N SER A 27 17.09 -30.22 -15.22
CA SER A 27 16.43 -28.93 -15.31
C SER A 27 15.40 -28.90 -16.43
N GLY A 28 14.11 -28.82 -16.05
CA GLY A 28 13.03 -28.73 -17.02
C GLY A 28 12.85 -27.32 -17.57
N GLU A 29 12.77 -26.31 -16.69
CA GLU A 29 12.44 -24.93 -17.10
C GLU A 29 13.34 -23.85 -16.49
N HIS A 30 13.84 -24.03 -15.26
CA HIS A 30 14.55 -22.99 -14.50
C HIS A 30 16.04 -22.85 -14.86
N GLY A 31 16.54 -23.63 -15.79
CA GLY A 31 17.97 -23.67 -16.14
C GLY A 31 18.83 -24.38 -15.09
N ILE A 32 20.13 -24.44 -15.34
CA ILE A 32 21.10 -25.07 -14.44
C ILE A 32 21.43 -24.13 -13.27
N GLY A 33 21.69 -22.84 -13.56
CA GLY A 33 22.09 -21.87 -12.56
C GLY A 33 23.34 -22.31 -11.80
N ILE A 34 23.42 -21.92 -10.54
CA ILE A 34 24.51 -22.26 -9.63
C ILE A 34 24.19 -23.51 -8.80
N THR A 35 22.91 -23.79 -8.57
CA THR A 35 22.47 -24.86 -7.65
C THR A 35 22.48 -26.25 -8.24
N LYS A 36 22.57 -26.37 -9.58
CA LYS A 36 22.53 -27.66 -10.28
C LYS A 36 23.84 -27.96 -11.00
N LEU A 37 24.81 -27.05 -10.97
CA LEU A 37 26.09 -27.21 -11.69
C LEU A 37 26.86 -28.45 -11.22
N GLU A 38 26.83 -28.75 -9.93
CA GLU A 38 27.51 -29.91 -9.34
C GLU A 38 27.00 -31.28 -9.83
N PHE A 39 25.77 -31.29 -10.40
CA PHE A 39 25.16 -32.49 -10.94
C PHE A 39 25.49 -32.73 -12.45
N LEU A 40 26.23 -31.81 -13.05
CA LEU A 40 26.69 -31.93 -14.47
C LEU A 40 28.13 -32.38 -14.53
N THR A 41 28.42 -33.24 -15.54
CA THR A 41 29.79 -33.66 -15.86
C THR A 41 30.44 -32.66 -16.81
N ASP A 42 31.78 -32.74 -16.94
CA ASP A 42 32.52 -31.95 -17.93
C ASP A 42 32.01 -32.25 -19.36
N GLU A 43 31.60 -33.49 -19.63
CA GLU A 43 31.03 -33.88 -20.91
C GLU A 43 29.70 -33.19 -21.22
N ASP A 44 28.83 -33.05 -20.21
CA ASP A 44 27.57 -32.31 -20.35
C ASP A 44 27.81 -30.83 -20.65
N LEU A 45 28.87 -30.24 -20.11
CA LEU A 45 29.19 -28.84 -20.25
C LEU A 45 30.04 -28.49 -21.46
N GLN A 46 30.73 -29.49 -22.06
CA GLN A 46 31.65 -29.28 -23.17
C GLN A 46 31.00 -28.56 -24.37
N PRO A 47 29.78 -28.88 -24.82
CA PRO A 47 29.12 -28.14 -25.89
C PRO A 47 28.91 -26.65 -25.57
N PHE A 48 28.55 -26.36 -24.34
CA PHE A 48 28.40 -24.99 -23.88
C PHE A 48 29.74 -24.23 -23.84
N TRP A 49 30.80 -24.86 -23.35
CA TRP A 49 32.13 -24.25 -23.30
C TRP A 49 32.67 -23.96 -24.71
N ASN A 50 32.48 -24.88 -25.64
CA ASN A 50 32.88 -24.70 -27.03
C ASN A 50 32.16 -23.50 -27.66
N TYR A 51 30.83 -23.42 -27.47
CA TYR A 51 30.03 -22.30 -27.96
C TYR A 51 30.46 -20.98 -27.30
N LYS A 52 30.63 -20.98 -25.98
CA LYS A 52 31.05 -19.79 -25.25
C LYS A 52 32.41 -19.27 -25.71
N ASN A 53 33.38 -20.15 -25.89
CA ASN A 53 34.71 -19.80 -26.38
C ASN A 53 34.66 -19.22 -27.81
N GLN A 54 33.72 -19.67 -28.62
CA GLN A 54 33.54 -19.16 -29.98
C GLN A 54 32.92 -17.75 -29.98
N VAL A 55 31.88 -17.51 -29.17
CA VAL A 55 31.10 -16.24 -29.18
C VAL A 55 31.65 -15.20 -28.23
N ASP A 56 32.32 -15.60 -27.16
CA ASP A 56 32.88 -14.74 -26.12
C ASP A 56 34.30 -15.21 -25.73
N PRO A 57 35.27 -15.15 -26.66
CA PRO A 57 36.63 -15.66 -26.42
C PRO A 57 37.39 -14.92 -25.32
N LYS A 58 36.96 -13.72 -24.97
CA LYS A 58 37.52 -12.92 -23.85
C LYS A 58 36.81 -13.16 -22.51
N HIS A 59 35.82 -14.05 -22.48
CA HIS A 59 35.00 -14.31 -21.29
C HIS A 59 34.46 -13.04 -20.60
N THR A 60 34.00 -12.08 -21.40
CA THR A 60 33.51 -10.79 -20.94
C THR A 60 32.13 -10.90 -20.27
N PHE A 61 31.25 -11.72 -20.85
CA PHE A 61 29.88 -11.91 -20.38
C PHE A 61 29.75 -13.07 -19.40
N ASN A 62 28.99 -12.88 -18.32
CA ASN A 62 28.71 -13.93 -17.33
C ASN A 62 29.99 -14.71 -16.92
N ARG A 63 31.01 -13.96 -16.51
CA ARG A 63 32.30 -14.54 -16.10
C ARG A 63 32.10 -15.66 -15.09
N HIS A 64 32.82 -16.76 -15.28
CA HIS A 64 32.81 -17.92 -14.40
C HIS A 64 31.48 -18.67 -14.27
N LYS A 65 30.37 -18.25 -14.89
CA LYS A 65 29.12 -19.02 -14.86
C LYS A 65 29.20 -20.26 -15.77
N LEU A 66 28.83 -21.41 -15.22
CA LEU A 66 28.89 -22.73 -15.87
C LEU A 66 30.30 -23.10 -16.39
N MET A 67 31.34 -22.50 -15.83
CA MET A 67 32.72 -22.76 -16.19
C MET A 67 33.39 -23.64 -15.14
N LYS A 68 34.37 -24.44 -15.58
CA LYS A 68 35.17 -25.28 -14.68
C LYS A 68 35.87 -24.41 -13.63
N GLY A 69 35.76 -24.78 -12.35
CA GLY A 69 36.34 -24.04 -11.25
C GLY A 69 35.52 -22.82 -10.78
N SER A 70 34.26 -22.69 -11.23
CA SER A 70 33.35 -21.67 -10.70
C SER A 70 33.16 -21.89 -9.20
N ASP A 71 33.45 -20.85 -8.40
CA ASP A 71 33.25 -20.88 -6.97
C ASP A 71 31.85 -20.34 -6.63
N LEU A 72 30.97 -21.24 -6.21
CA LEU A 72 29.59 -20.90 -5.84
C LEU A 72 29.47 -20.24 -4.47
N ARG A 73 30.49 -20.32 -3.62
CA ARG A 73 30.52 -19.72 -2.29
C ARG A 73 30.45 -18.20 -2.34
N ASN A 74 30.89 -17.61 -3.44
CA ASN A 74 30.83 -16.18 -3.68
C ASN A 74 29.63 -15.77 -4.54
N ALA A 75 28.73 -16.69 -4.86
CA ALA A 75 27.52 -16.35 -5.58
C ALA A 75 26.52 -15.70 -4.63
N TYR A 76 26.39 -14.39 -4.78
CA TYR A 76 25.43 -13.62 -3.99
C TYR A 76 24.00 -14.01 -4.38
N THR A 77 23.29 -14.62 -3.46
CA THR A 77 21.85 -14.83 -3.56
C THR A 77 21.22 -13.94 -2.51
N PRO A 78 20.52 -12.87 -2.91
CA PRO A 78 19.83 -12.02 -1.93
C PRO A 78 18.92 -12.88 -1.06
N SER A 79 19.23 -12.97 0.22
CA SER A 79 18.39 -13.59 1.23
C SER A 79 17.63 -12.49 1.95
N PHE A 80 16.37 -12.73 2.27
CA PHE A 80 15.62 -11.85 3.17
C PHE A 80 15.75 -12.31 4.62
N GLU A 81 16.38 -13.45 4.83
CA GLU A 81 16.72 -13.92 6.17
C GLU A 81 17.99 -13.23 6.63
N LEU A 82 17.92 -12.61 7.79
CA LEU A 82 19.07 -12.08 8.49
C LEU A 82 19.82 -13.25 9.10
N LEU A 83 21.11 -13.38 8.82
CA LEU A 83 21.92 -14.51 9.23
C LEU A 83 22.65 -14.24 10.56
N GLY A 84 22.55 -15.18 11.50
CA GLY A 84 23.39 -15.23 12.70
C GLY A 84 23.11 -14.16 13.78
N ALA A 85 24.16 -13.67 14.46
CA ALA A 85 24.04 -12.72 15.56
C ALA A 85 23.49 -11.35 15.14
N GLU A 86 23.58 -11.02 13.88
CA GLU A 86 23.07 -9.77 13.28
C GLU A 86 21.55 -9.73 13.29
N SER A 87 20.90 -10.90 13.12
CA SER A 87 19.46 -11.01 13.21
C SER A 87 18.93 -10.62 14.60
N LEU A 88 19.69 -10.90 15.64
CA LEU A 88 19.31 -10.58 17.02
C LEU A 88 19.30 -9.06 17.28
N ILE A 89 20.19 -8.30 16.65
CA ILE A 89 20.23 -6.84 16.75
C ILE A 89 19.02 -6.24 16.06
N MET A 90 18.65 -6.79 14.92
CA MET A 90 17.53 -6.30 14.10
C MET A 90 16.17 -6.84 14.53
N GLU A 91 16.13 -7.98 15.23
CA GLU A 91 14.89 -8.67 15.63
C GLU A 91 13.96 -7.79 16.48
N LYS A 92 14.54 -6.83 17.21
CA LYS A 92 13.82 -5.86 18.04
C LYS A 92 13.68 -4.48 17.37
N SER A 93 14.15 -4.33 16.14
CA SER A 93 14.06 -3.06 15.42
C SER A 93 12.86 -3.06 14.46
N ASP A 94 12.33 -1.86 14.18
CA ASP A 94 11.27 -1.68 13.19
C ASP A 94 11.72 -2.14 11.79
N LEU A 95 13.00 -1.97 11.47
CA LEU A 95 13.58 -2.42 10.22
C LEU A 95 13.62 -3.95 10.13
N GLY A 96 13.90 -4.64 11.24
CA GLY A 96 13.80 -6.10 11.35
C GLY A 96 12.37 -6.60 11.13
N THR A 97 11.39 -5.93 11.72
CA THR A 97 9.96 -6.23 11.51
C THR A 97 9.57 -6.06 10.03
N ILE A 98 10.07 -5.02 9.36
CA ILE A 98 9.87 -4.81 7.92
C ILE A 98 10.50 -5.94 7.12
N ALA A 99 11.74 -6.33 7.44
CA ALA A 99 12.44 -7.44 6.77
C ALA A 99 11.70 -8.77 6.94
N ASP A 100 11.25 -9.06 8.16
CA ASP A 100 10.49 -10.26 8.48
C ASP A 100 9.18 -10.38 7.69
N SER A 101 8.49 -9.26 7.49
CA SER A 101 7.23 -9.23 6.74
C SER A 101 7.37 -9.60 5.26
N VAL A 102 8.58 -9.62 4.71
CA VAL A 102 8.86 -9.91 3.29
C VAL A 102 9.77 -11.12 3.06
N LYS A 103 10.32 -11.73 4.10
CA LYS A 103 11.33 -12.80 4.02
C LYS A 103 10.87 -14.00 3.21
N ASP A 104 9.61 -14.39 3.34
CA ASP A 104 9.04 -15.58 2.67
C ASP A 104 8.71 -15.36 1.19
N CYS A 105 9.08 -14.22 0.61
CA CYS A 105 8.77 -13.89 -0.77
C CYS A 105 9.41 -14.87 -1.77
N LEU A 106 8.59 -15.65 -2.46
CA LEU A 106 9.02 -16.61 -3.48
C LEU A 106 9.50 -15.94 -4.78
N ARG A 107 9.49 -14.61 -4.90
CA ARG A 107 9.89 -13.86 -6.09
C ARG A 107 9.13 -14.23 -7.38
N CYS A 108 8.01 -14.93 -7.25
CA CYS A 108 7.21 -15.47 -8.37
C CYS A 108 6.57 -14.42 -9.27
N GLY A 109 6.37 -13.19 -8.77
CA GLY A 109 5.83 -12.06 -9.54
C GLY A 109 4.32 -12.08 -9.77
N LYS A 110 3.54 -13.00 -9.18
CA LYS A 110 2.06 -13.04 -9.31
C LYS A 110 1.36 -11.76 -8.84
N CYS A 111 2.00 -10.97 -7.98
CA CYS A 111 1.51 -9.67 -7.51
C CYS A 111 1.62 -8.55 -8.56
N LYS A 112 2.40 -8.72 -9.64
CA LYS A 112 2.63 -7.66 -10.65
C LYS A 112 1.36 -7.24 -11.40
N PRO A 113 0.55 -8.18 -11.98
CA PRO A 113 -0.61 -7.82 -12.79
C PRO A 113 -1.68 -7.04 -12.04
N VAL A 114 -1.79 -7.24 -10.73
CA VAL A 114 -2.83 -6.61 -9.90
C VAL A 114 -2.41 -5.27 -9.30
N CYS A 115 -1.13 -4.91 -9.43
CA CYS A 115 -0.60 -3.69 -8.82
C CYS A 115 -1.02 -2.44 -9.59
N SER A 116 -1.74 -1.53 -8.92
CA SER A 116 -2.23 -0.27 -9.49
C SER A 116 -1.12 0.71 -9.92
N THR A 117 0.07 0.62 -9.31
CA THR A 117 1.21 1.47 -9.67
C THR A 117 2.09 0.88 -10.76
N HIS A 118 2.09 -0.44 -10.92
CA HIS A 118 2.89 -1.14 -11.92
C HIS A 118 2.18 -1.27 -13.28
N VAL A 119 0.94 -1.75 -13.28
CA VAL A 119 0.20 -2.08 -14.52
C VAL A 119 0.08 -0.91 -15.49
N PRO A 120 -0.27 0.34 -15.08
CA PRO A 120 -0.44 1.44 -16.03
C PRO A 120 0.85 1.89 -16.69
N ARG A 121 2.00 1.64 -16.08
CA ARG A 121 3.30 2.17 -16.52
C ARG A 121 4.28 1.10 -16.96
N ALA A 122 3.98 -0.16 -16.70
CA ALA A 122 4.87 -1.30 -16.92
C ALA A 122 6.29 -1.09 -16.31
N ASN A 123 6.41 -0.21 -15.30
CA ASN A 123 7.68 0.05 -14.65
C ASN A 123 7.98 -1.06 -13.66
N LEU A 124 9.01 -1.83 -13.95
CA LEU A 124 9.41 -2.98 -13.15
C LEU A 124 9.77 -2.61 -11.71
N LEU A 125 10.34 -1.42 -11.49
CA LEU A 125 10.72 -0.94 -10.15
C LEU A 125 9.51 -0.82 -9.22
N TYR A 126 8.33 -0.47 -9.76
CA TYR A 126 7.15 -0.22 -8.95
C TYR A 126 6.25 -1.44 -8.73
N SER A 127 6.65 -2.61 -9.22
CA SER A 127 5.92 -3.83 -8.90
C SER A 127 6.15 -4.25 -7.44
N PRO A 128 5.16 -4.85 -6.76
CA PRO A 128 5.32 -5.28 -5.37
C PRO A 128 6.53 -6.20 -5.19
N ARG A 129 6.71 -7.19 -6.08
CA ARG A 129 7.89 -8.08 -6.06
C ARG A 129 9.21 -7.32 -6.05
N ASN A 130 9.37 -6.31 -6.91
CA ASN A 130 10.63 -5.58 -7.01
C ASN A 130 10.83 -4.62 -5.83
N LYS A 131 9.75 -4.08 -5.28
CA LYS A 131 9.80 -3.33 -4.03
C LYS A 131 10.24 -4.19 -2.85
N ILE A 132 9.75 -5.43 -2.77
CA ILE A 132 10.19 -6.40 -1.76
C ILE A 132 11.69 -6.68 -1.91
N LEU A 133 12.18 -6.89 -3.14
CA LEU A 133 13.63 -7.04 -3.39
C LEU A 133 14.40 -5.81 -2.95
N GLY A 134 13.90 -4.62 -3.25
CA GLY A 134 14.51 -3.35 -2.82
C GLY A 134 14.56 -3.21 -1.31
N VAL A 135 13.50 -3.58 -0.60
CA VAL A 135 13.46 -3.58 0.87
C VAL A 135 14.52 -4.52 1.44
N GLY A 136 14.65 -5.75 0.93
CA GLY A 136 15.67 -6.69 1.39
C GLY A 136 17.09 -6.16 1.19
N LEU A 137 17.38 -5.62 0.00
CA LEU A 137 18.71 -5.05 -0.30
C LEU A 137 19.04 -3.84 0.59
N LEU A 138 18.06 -2.98 0.86
CA LEU A 138 18.25 -1.84 1.74
C LEU A 138 18.45 -2.27 3.20
N THR A 139 17.72 -3.27 3.66
CA THR A 139 17.92 -3.83 4.99
C THR A 139 19.33 -4.38 5.16
N GLU A 140 19.85 -5.11 4.18
CA GLU A 140 21.23 -5.58 4.19
C GLU A 140 22.24 -4.41 4.17
N ALA A 141 21.96 -3.36 3.43
CA ALA A 141 22.82 -2.16 3.39
C ALA A 141 22.83 -1.43 4.74
N PHE A 142 21.69 -1.25 5.39
CA PHE A 142 21.60 -0.68 6.73
C PHE A 142 22.42 -1.48 7.74
N LEU A 143 22.30 -2.82 7.72
CA LEU A 143 23.06 -3.70 8.60
C LEU A 143 24.56 -3.57 8.40
N TYR A 144 25.00 -3.55 7.14
CA TYR A 144 26.42 -3.40 6.82
C TYR A 144 26.99 -2.06 7.31
N GLU A 145 26.25 -0.98 7.16
CA GLU A 145 26.66 0.35 7.62
C GLU A 145 26.69 0.45 9.14
N GLU A 146 25.72 -0.13 9.84
CA GLU A 146 25.70 -0.22 11.31
C GLU A 146 26.92 -0.99 11.83
N GLN A 147 27.24 -2.14 11.24
CA GLN A 147 28.39 -2.97 11.63
C GLN A 147 29.71 -2.26 11.42
N THR A 148 29.85 -1.51 10.34
CA THR A 148 31.09 -0.80 10.01
C THR A 148 31.24 0.49 10.80
N ARG A 149 30.29 0.87 11.66
CA ARG A 149 30.25 2.11 12.45
C ARG A 149 30.43 3.38 11.62
N ARG A 150 30.10 3.33 10.36
CA ARG A 150 30.16 4.49 9.44
C ARG A 150 28.94 5.38 9.52
N GLY A 151 27.93 4.96 10.25
CA GLY A 151 26.60 5.56 10.24
C GLY A 151 25.81 5.22 8.99
N VAL A 152 24.48 5.25 9.11
CA VAL A 152 23.59 4.93 7.99
C VAL A 152 23.55 6.09 6.99
N SER A 153 23.75 5.79 5.72
CA SER A 153 23.70 6.78 4.65
C SER A 153 22.30 7.36 4.48
N ILE A 154 22.21 8.69 4.43
CA ILE A 154 20.96 9.42 4.12
C ILE A 154 20.36 8.93 2.80
N LYS A 155 21.18 8.50 1.84
CA LYS A 155 20.74 7.98 0.55
C LYS A 155 19.87 6.71 0.69
N HIS A 156 20.17 5.83 1.63
CA HIS A 156 19.36 4.62 1.84
C HIS A 156 17.97 4.96 2.39
N PHE A 157 17.85 5.99 3.24
CA PHE A 157 16.54 6.48 3.66
C PHE A 157 15.73 7.08 2.50
N GLU A 158 16.40 7.80 1.57
CA GLU A 158 15.74 8.32 0.37
C GLU A 158 15.25 7.20 -0.55
N GLU A 159 16.02 6.14 -0.73
CA GLU A 159 15.67 4.97 -1.53
C GLU A 159 14.51 4.19 -0.89
N LEU A 160 14.52 4.00 0.43
CA LEU A 160 13.44 3.37 1.17
C LEU A 160 12.14 4.19 1.08
N MET A 161 12.26 5.52 1.16
CA MET A 161 11.14 6.43 0.96
C MET A 161 10.57 6.34 -0.45
N ASP A 162 11.40 6.25 -1.48
CA ASP A 162 10.95 6.07 -2.87
C ASP A 162 10.13 4.79 -3.04
N ILE A 163 10.57 3.68 -2.44
CA ILE A 163 9.81 2.43 -2.40
C ILE A 163 8.44 2.64 -1.75
N GLY A 164 8.40 3.30 -0.59
CA GLY A 164 7.18 3.59 0.15
C GLY A 164 6.22 4.52 -0.60
N ASP A 165 6.74 5.57 -1.25
CA ASP A 165 5.92 6.57 -1.96
C ASP A 165 5.23 6.01 -3.21
N HIS A 166 5.78 4.97 -3.82
CA HIS A 166 5.20 4.32 -4.99
C HIS A 166 4.19 3.20 -4.67
N CYS A 167 3.66 3.16 -3.47
CA CYS A 167 2.57 2.26 -3.07
C CYS A 167 1.31 3.05 -2.70
N THR A 168 0.16 2.63 -3.23
CA THR A 168 -1.14 3.24 -2.91
C THR A 168 -1.84 2.56 -1.73
N VAL A 169 -1.18 1.61 -1.07
CA VAL A 169 -1.74 0.84 0.07
C VAL A 169 -3.15 0.28 -0.27
N CYS A 170 -3.26 -0.34 -1.45
CA CYS A 170 -4.54 -0.87 -1.95
C CYS A 170 -4.75 -2.36 -1.67
N HIS A 171 -3.80 -3.02 -1.03
CA HIS A 171 -3.80 -4.43 -0.58
C HIS A 171 -4.07 -5.50 -1.66
N ARG A 172 -4.19 -5.13 -2.95
CA ARG A 172 -4.50 -6.06 -4.04
C ARG A 172 -3.44 -7.14 -4.26
N CYS A 173 -2.21 -6.89 -3.83
CA CYS A 173 -1.09 -7.83 -4.00
C CYS A 173 -1.19 -9.07 -3.11
N VAL A 174 -1.99 -9.05 -2.04
CA VAL A 174 -2.20 -10.19 -1.13
C VAL A 174 -2.88 -11.36 -1.85
N LYS A 175 -4.00 -11.08 -2.51
CA LYS A 175 -4.84 -12.13 -3.11
C LYS A 175 -4.10 -13.12 -4.01
N PRO A 176 -3.21 -12.69 -4.94
CA PRO A 176 -2.44 -13.62 -5.76
C PRO A 176 -1.16 -14.14 -5.09
N CYS A 177 -0.81 -13.67 -3.90
CA CYS A 177 0.42 -14.06 -3.21
C CYS A 177 0.27 -15.44 -2.56
N PRO A 178 1.08 -16.45 -2.93
CA PRO A 178 0.97 -17.79 -2.35
C PRO A 178 1.44 -17.88 -0.90
N VAL A 179 2.13 -16.85 -0.40
CA VAL A 179 2.61 -16.74 0.99
C VAL A 179 2.01 -15.54 1.72
N ASN A 180 0.91 -15.00 1.22
CA ASN A 180 0.09 -13.95 1.84
C ASN A 180 0.82 -12.65 2.24
N ILE A 181 1.88 -12.26 1.51
CA ILE A 181 2.56 -10.99 1.78
C ILE A 181 1.70 -9.83 1.32
N ASP A 182 1.36 -8.94 2.26
CA ASP A 182 0.73 -7.67 1.99
C ASP A 182 1.77 -6.54 1.92
N PHE A 183 2.10 -6.14 0.70
CA PHE A 183 3.02 -5.01 0.53
C PHE A 183 2.39 -3.65 0.90
N GLY A 184 1.09 -3.57 1.08
CA GLY A 184 0.41 -2.41 1.65
C GLY A 184 0.83 -2.19 3.10
N ASP A 185 0.75 -3.22 3.92
CA ASP A 185 1.16 -3.18 5.33
C ASP A 185 2.66 -2.93 5.48
N VAL A 186 3.48 -3.57 4.65
CA VAL A 186 4.94 -3.31 4.59
C VAL A 186 5.20 -1.82 4.30
N THR A 187 4.44 -1.23 3.37
CA THR A 187 4.57 0.20 3.04
C THR A 187 4.18 1.11 4.21
N VAL A 188 3.13 0.76 4.95
CA VAL A 188 2.74 1.51 6.17
C VAL A 188 3.84 1.44 7.21
N ALA A 189 4.42 0.26 7.44
CA ALA A 189 5.56 0.08 8.35
C ALA A 189 6.78 0.92 7.92
N ILE A 190 7.14 0.91 6.62
CA ILE A 190 8.21 1.75 6.07
C ILE A 190 7.96 3.23 6.33
N ARG A 191 6.73 3.72 6.09
CA ARG A 191 6.37 5.12 6.27
C ARG A 191 6.40 5.55 7.74
N ASN A 192 6.00 4.67 8.65
CA ASN A 192 6.10 4.90 10.09
C ASN A 192 7.57 4.95 10.51
N TYR A 193 8.38 3.97 10.11
CA TYR A 193 9.82 3.95 10.39
C TYR A 193 10.53 5.23 9.93
N LEU A 194 10.23 5.71 8.71
CA LEU A 194 10.79 6.95 8.17
C LEU A 194 10.31 8.19 8.94
N ALA A 195 9.07 8.17 9.45
CA ALA A 195 8.54 9.27 10.26
C ALA A 195 9.21 9.31 11.64
N ASP A 196 9.33 8.16 12.30
CA ASP A 196 9.89 8.04 13.65
C ASP A 196 11.41 8.31 13.65
N SER A 197 12.11 7.93 12.58
CA SER A 197 13.52 8.24 12.38
C SER A 197 13.80 9.66 11.88
N GLY A 198 12.77 10.49 11.64
CA GLY A 198 12.93 11.89 11.19
C GLY A 198 13.34 12.05 9.72
N HIS A 199 13.32 10.98 8.94
CA HIS A 199 13.71 10.98 7.52
C HIS A 199 12.55 11.15 6.54
N LYS A 200 11.31 11.26 7.03
CA LYS A 200 10.15 11.47 6.16
C LYS A 200 10.15 12.85 5.53
N ARG A 201 10.06 12.90 4.19
CA ARG A 201 9.99 14.16 3.45
C ARG A 201 8.71 14.93 3.77
N PHE A 202 8.85 16.22 4.06
CA PHE A 202 7.71 17.11 4.21
C PHE A 202 7.06 17.39 2.85
N ALA A 203 5.77 17.11 2.73
CA ALA A 203 4.97 17.35 1.54
C ALA A 203 3.81 18.32 1.87
N PRO A 204 3.93 19.64 1.58
CA PRO A 204 2.96 20.64 1.98
C PRO A 204 1.53 20.34 1.51
N ALA A 205 1.38 19.92 0.25
CA ALA A 205 0.07 19.59 -0.31
C ALA A 205 -0.58 18.39 0.38
N ALA A 206 0.21 17.35 0.71
CA ALA A 206 -0.28 16.20 1.46
C ALA A 206 -0.68 16.60 2.88
N SER A 207 0.13 17.43 3.56
CA SER A 207 -0.17 17.95 4.90
C SER A 207 -1.45 18.77 4.93
N MET A 208 -1.68 19.63 3.94
CA MET A 208 -2.93 20.39 3.81
C MET A 208 -4.14 19.45 3.55
N GLY A 209 -3.99 18.47 2.68
CA GLY A 209 -5.02 17.46 2.44
C GLY A 209 -5.38 16.68 3.71
N MET A 210 -4.37 16.26 4.47
CA MET A 210 -4.57 15.55 5.73
C MET A 210 -5.23 16.44 6.80
N ALA A 211 -4.83 17.71 6.88
CA ALA A 211 -5.47 18.68 7.80
C ALA A 211 -6.97 18.85 7.48
N PHE A 212 -7.32 18.92 6.18
CA PHE A 212 -8.72 18.98 5.77
C PHE A 212 -9.49 17.69 6.10
N LEU A 213 -8.91 16.51 5.87
CA LEU A 213 -9.55 15.22 6.18
C LEU A 213 -9.72 15.01 7.69
N ASN A 214 -8.87 15.62 8.50
CA ASN A 214 -8.92 15.54 9.96
C ASN A 214 -9.81 16.61 10.62
N ALA A 215 -10.20 17.64 9.88
CA ALA A 215 -11.04 18.70 10.42
C ALA A 215 -12.38 18.14 10.92
N THR A 216 -12.77 18.47 12.13
CA THR A 216 -14.05 18.06 12.74
C THR A 216 -15.04 19.21 12.87
N GLY A 217 -14.55 20.46 12.98
CA GLY A 217 -15.39 21.63 13.14
C GLY A 217 -16.15 22.01 11.85
N PRO A 218 -17.49 22.18 11.91
CA PRO A 218 -18.30 22.52 10.72
C PRO A 218 -17.84 23.80 10.03
N LYS A 219 -17.50 24.84 10.78
CA LYS A 219 -17.01 26.13 10.24
C LYS A 219 -15.69 25.96 9.49
N THR A 220 -14.74 25.23 10.07
CA THR A 220 -13.43 24.94 9.45
C THR A 220 -13.59 24.16 8.16
N ILE A 221 -14.44 23.13 8.16
CA ILE A 221 -14.72 22.31 6.97
C ILE A 221 -15.35 23.18 5.88
N LYS A 222 -16.32 24.03 6.23
CA LYS A 222 -16.98 24.93 5.28
C LYS A 222 -15.97 25.88 4.61
N VAL A 223 -15.07 26.49 5.37
CA VAL A 223 -14.05 27.41 4.85
C VAL A 223 -13.05 26.66 3.95
N LEU A 224 -12.49 25.56 4.43
CA LEU A 224 -11.52 24.77 3.66
C LEU A 224 -12.14 24.17 2.40
N ARG A 225 -13.39 23.72 2.48
CA ARG A 225 -14.12 23.20 1.32
C ARG A 225 -14.40 24.29 0.30
N ALA A 226 -14.83 25.49 0.74
CA ALA A 226 -15.04 26.63 -0.15
C ALA A 226 -13.75 27.01 -0.88
N ALA A 227 -12.64 27.11 -0.15
CA ALA A 227 -11.33 27.37 -0.75
C ALA A 227 -10.92 26.30 -1.78
N MET A 228 -11.12 25.02 -1.46
CA MET A 228 -10.74 23.91 -2.36
C MET A 228 -11.69 23.80 -3.56
N ILE A 229 -13.00 23.71 -3.34
CA ILE A 229 -13.98 23.35 -4.36
C ILE A 229 -14.46 24.57 -5.13
N GLN A 230 -14.73 25.69 -4.46
CA GLN A 230 -15.27 26.89 -5.13
C GLN A 230 -14.19 27.75 -5.79
N THR A 231 -12.95 27.68 -5.30
CA THR A 231 -11.83 28.47 -5.82
C THR A 231 -10.78 27.58 -6.51
N GLY A 232 -10.29 26.56 -5.83
CA GLY A 232 -9.20 25.73 -6.32
C GLY A 232 -9.56 24.90 -7.56
N PHE A 233 -10.75 24.27 -7.60
CA PHE A 233 -11.18 23.46 -8.75
C PHE A 233 -11.42 24.31 -10.00
N PRO A 234 -12.14 25.45 -9.95
CA PRO A 234 -12.25 26.37 -11.08
C PRO A 234 -10.91 26.90 -11.56
N ALA A 235 -10.03 27.31 -10.64
CA ALA A 235 -8.68 27.79 -10.99
C ALA A 235 -7.86 26.72 -11.72
N GLN A 236 -7.88 25.48 -11.24
CA GLN A 236 -7.20 24.37 -11.89
C GLN A 236 -7.82 24.05 -13.28
N ASN A 237 -9.14 24.06 -13.40
CA ASN A 237 -9.82 23.86 -14.68
C ASN A 237 -9.52 24.99 -15.67
N PHE A 238 -9.35 26.22 -15.20
CA PHE A 238 -8.91 27.35 -16.00
C PHE A 238 -7.46 27.16 -16.46
N ALA A 239 -6.55 26.81 -15.56
CA ALA A 239 -5.16 26.49 -15.88
C ALA A 239 -5.06 25.31 -16.88
N TYR A 240 -5.92 24.30 -16.76
CA TYR A 240 -6.02 23.20 -17.72
C TYR A 240 -6.42 23.70 -19.13
N LYS A 241 -7.41 24.61 -19.23
CA LYS A 241 -7.81 25.19 -20.52
C LYS A 241 -6.69 26.00 -21.16
N ILE A 242 -5.99 26.84 -20.38
CA ILE A 242 -4.83 27.61 -20.87
C ILE A 242 -3.70 26.67 -21.29
N GLY A 243 -3.39 25.64 -20.48
CA GLY A 243 -2.36 24.66 -20.80
C GLY A 243 -2.59 23.91 -22.11
N LYS A 244 -3.86 23.73 -22.51
CA LYS A 244 -4.20 23.17 -23.83
C LYS A 244 -3.93 24.10 -25.00
N LEU A 245 -3.98 25.40 -24.78
CA LEU A 245 -3.70 26.41 -25.81
C LEU A 245 -2.19 26.60 -26.02
N LEU A 246 -1.36 26.20 -25.07
CA LEU A 246 0.08 26.31 -25.16
C LEU A 246 0.69 25.04 -25.78
N PRO A 247 1.29 25.10 -26.98
CA PRO A 247 1.76 23.92 -27.71
C PRO A 247 2.92 23.17 -27.04
N VAL A 248 3.56 23.77 -26.05
CA VAL A 248 4.79 23.27 -25.42
C VAL A 248 4.52 22.26 -24.28
N GLY A 249 3.37 22.32 -23.60
CA GLY A 249 3.06 21.48 -22.45
C GLY A 249 2.52 20.09 -22.78
N THR A 250 1.73 20.02 -23.86
CA THR A 250 0.93 18.82 -24.19
C THR A 250 1.69 17.77 -25.01
N LYS A 251 2.69 18.17 -25.81
CA LYS A 251 3.44 17.24 -26.67
C LYS A 251 4.49 16.43 -25.89
N LYS A 252 5.05 16.97 -24.81
CA LYS A 252 6.03 16.26 -23.97
C LYS A 252 5.42 15.19 -23.06
N GLN A 253 4.12 15.24 -22.83
CA GLN A 253 3.44 14.24 -21.98
C GLN A 253 3.05 12.94 -22.70
N LYS A 254 3.07 12.92 -24.02
CA LYS A 254 2.93 11.71 -24.83
C LYS A 254 4.27 10.97 -25.01
N ALA A 255 5.39 11.58 -24.62
CA ALA A 255 6.66 10.88 -24.56
C ALA A 255 6.59 9.85 -23.41
N GLU A 256 7.18 8.69 -23.65
CA GLU A 256 7.31 7.62 -22.67
C GLU A 256 7.66 8.18 -21.29
N PRO A 257 6.98 7.72 -20.23
CA PRO A 257 7.34 8.11 -18.89
C PRO A 257 8.80 7.73 -18.67
N LYS A 258 9.65 8.71 -18.42
CA LYS A 258 11.04 8.44 -18.05
C LYS A 258 11.02 7.43 -16.92
N ALA A 259 11.84 6.40 -16.99
CA ALA A 259 12.11 5.51 -15.88
C ALA A 259 12.74 6.38 -14.77
N THR A 260 11.90 6.95 -13.92
CA THR A 260 12.32 7.79 -12.81
C THR A 260 12.45 6.92 -11.58
N VAL A 261 13.66 6.73 -11.15
CA VAL A 261 13.98 6.43 -9.77
C VAL A 261 13.95 7.78 -9.06
N GLY A 262 13.19 7.88 -7.97
CA GLY A 262 13.10 9.11 -7.20
C GLY A 262 11.84 9.94 -7.46
N THR A 263 11.74 11.06 -6.76
CA THR A 263 10.60 11.98 -6.84
C THR A 263 10.65 12.78 -8.13
N ALA A 264 9.53 12.82 -8.85
CA ALA A 264 9.41 13.66 -10.04
C ALA A 264 9.70 15.13 -9.70
N PRO A 265 10.43 15.88 -10.54
CA PRO A 265 10.69 17.30 -10.35
C PRO A 265 9.36 18.07 -10.14
N VAL A 266 9.37 19.08 -9.27
CA VAL A 266 8.19 19.90 -8.95
C VAL A 266 7.51 20.42 -10.23
N LYS A 267 8.29 20.81 -11.23
CA LYS A 267 7.77 21.24 -12.54
C LYS A 267 6.92 20.16 -13.22
N GLU A 268 7.34 18.91 -13.18
CA GLU A 268 6.57 17.79 -13.76
C GLU A 268 5.31 17.52 -12.97
N GLN A 269 5.38 17.58 -11.64
CA GLN A 269 4.20 17.42 -10.78
C GLN A 269 3.14 18.48 -11.06
N ILE A 270 3.54 19.75 -11.22
CA ILE A 270 2.65 20.86 -11.58
C ILE A 270 2.03 20.63 -12.95
N ILE A 271 2.83 20.24 -13.96
CA ILE A 271 2.34 19.94 -15.30
C ILE A 271 1.33 18.79 -15.26
N HIS A 272 1.59 17.72 -14.53
CA HIS A 272 0.68 16.60 -14.35
C HIS A 272 -0.62 17.02 -13.67
N PHE A 273 -0.56 17.85 -12.64
CA PHE A 273 -1.71 18.37 -11.93
C PHE A 273 -2.58 19.26 -12.85
N ILE A 274 -1.96 20.16 -13.60
CA ILE A 274 -2.68 21.07 -14.52
C ILE A 274 -3.36 20.30 -15.66
N ASN A 275 -2.76 19.22 -16.16
CA ASN A 275 -3.27 18.49 -17.31
C ASN A 275 -4.39 17.49 -17.02
N ARG A 276 -4.82 17.35 -15.77
CA ARG A 276 -5.95 16.51 -15.37
C ARG A 276 -7.08 17.37 -14.82
N PRO A 277 -8.17 17.58 -15.61
CA PRO A 277 -9.26 18.44 -15.16
C PRO A 277 -9.93 17.82 -13.93
N LEU A 278 -10.20 18.65 -12.96
CA LEU A 278 -10.98 18.26 -11.77
C LEU A 278 -12.49 18.26 -12.09
N PRO A 279 -13.31 17.51 -11.32
CA PRO A 279 -14.74 17.47 -11.51
C PRO A 279 -15.34 18.88 -11.47
N LYS A 280 -16.27 19.16 -12.41
CA LYS A 280 -16.90 20.49 -12.52
C LYS A 280 -18.11 20.66 -11.62
N SER A 281 -18.78 19.56 -11.27
CA SER A 281 -20.05 19.55 -10.54
C SER A 281 -19.91 18.88 -9.19
N VAL A 282 -19.14 19.50 -8.29
CA VAL A 282 -19.10 19.07 -6.89
C VAL A 282 -19.99 20.01 -6.08
N PRO A 283 -20.98 19.50 -5.30
CA PRO A 283 -21.83 20.34 -4.48
C PRO A 283 -21.03 21.25 -3.56
N ALA A 284 -21.41 22.50 -3.43
CA ALA A 284 -20.74 23.48 -2.59
C ALA A 284 -20.87 23.14 -1.09
N LYS A 285 -21.99 22.54 -0.70
CA LYS A 285 -22.28 22.16 0.71
C LYS A 285 -21.96 20.68 0.97
N THR A 286 -21.64 20.37 2.21
CA THR A 286 -21.53 19.00 2.71
C THR A 286 -22.90 18.35 2.88
N PRO A 287 -23.02 17.00 2.92
CA PRO A 287 -24.29 16.34 3.21
C PRO A 287 -24.92 16.79 4.52
N ARG A 288 -24.10 16.90 5.58
CA ARG A 288 -24.59 17.35 6.90
C ARG A 288 -25.14 18.78 6.86
N SER A 289 -24.48 19.67 6.12
CA SER A 289 -24.96 21.03 5.93
C SER A 289 -26.25 21.13 5.13
N MET A 290 -26.44 20.22 4.16
CA MET A 290 -27.68 20.15 3.37
C MET A 290 -28.85 19.56 4.15
N LEU A 291 -28.57 18.62 5.05
CA LEU A 291 -29.56 17.96 5.89
C LEU A 291 -29.81 18.68 7.23
N GLY A 292 -29.06 19.75 7.54
CA GLY A 292 -29.19 20.50 8.80
C GLY A 292 -28.72 19.75 10.05
N ILE A 293 -27.82 18.77 9.90
CA ILE A 293 -27.34 17.87 10.97
C ILE A 293 -25.84 18.07 11.28
N GLU A 294 -25.39 19.32 11.31
CA GLU A 294 -23.97 19.64 11.57
C GLU A 294 -23.60 19.71 13.06
N ASP A 295 -24.59 19.65 13.95
CA ASP A 295 -24.35 19.68 15.41
C ASP A 295 -23.58 18.43 15.85
N ASP A 296 -22.43 18.63 16.49
CA ASP A 296 -21.55 17.56 16.97
C ASP A 296 -21.92 17.03 18.37
N LYS A 297 -22.95 17.62 18.99
CA LYS A 297 -23.47 17.21 20.32
C LYS A 297 -24.68 16.29 20.22
N SER A 298 -25.30 16.21 19.05
CA SER A 298 -26.48 15.39 18.81
C SER A 298 -26.14 14.17 17.93
N ILE A 299 -26.83 13.06 18.16
CA ILE A 299 -26.75 11.87 17.33
C ILE A 299 -27.91 11.92 16.31
N PRO A 300 -27.65 12.19 15.03
CA PRO A 300 -28.72 12.25 14.05
C PRO A 300 -29.29 10.87 13.77
N ILE A 301 -30.62 10.76 13.79
CA ILE A 301 -31.38 9.60 13.33
C ILE A 301 -32.28 10.04 12.19
N ILE A 302 -32.02 9.52 10.98
CA ILE A 302 -32.81 9.84 9.80
C ILE A 302 -33.79 8.67 9.56
N ARG A 303 -35.08 8.97 9.55
CA ARG A 303 -36.17 8.00 9.40
C ARG A 303 -37.15 8.43 8.32
N ASN A 304 -37.58 7.50 7.50
CA ASN A 304 -38.71 7.70 6.59
C ASN A 304 -40.02 7.68 7.42
N PRO A 305 -40.81 8.76 7.43
CA PRO A 305 -42.08 8.77 8.16
C PRO A 305 -43.11 7.72 7.71
N ALA A 306 -42.95 7.24 6.47
CA ALA A 306 -43.83 6.18 5.94
C ALA A 306 -43.36 4.75 6.34
N ALA A 307 -42.18 4.60 6.92
CA ALA A 307 -41.68 3.33 7.41
C ALA A 307 -42.26 2.99 8.80
N PRO A 308 -42.37 1.69 9.17
CA PRO A 308 -42.77 1.28 10.51
C PRO A 308 -41.91 1.90 11.60
N GLU A 309 -42.50 2.11 12.80
CA GLU A 309 -41.76 2.68 13.93
C GLU A 309 -40.65 1.77 14.45
N ASP A 310 -40.82 0.48 14.29
CA ASP A 310 -39.90 -0.62 14.63
C ASP A 310 -38.99 -1.04 13.48
N ALA A 311 -38.89 -0.22 12.42
CA ALA A 311 -38.00 -0.48 11.29
C ALA A 311 -36.55 -0.69 11.76
N GLU A 312 -35.82 -1.57 11.06
CA GLU A 312 -34.41 -1.89 11.35
C GLU A 312 -33.56 -0.60 11.49
N ALA A 313 -32.77 -0.54 12.55
CA ALA A 313 -31.82 0.54 12.77
C ALA A 313 -30.44 0.13 12.25
N VAL A 314 -29.83 1.00 11.44
CA VAL A 314 -28.49 0.81 10.89
C VAL A 314 -27.58 1.96 11.31
N PHE A 315 -26.34 1.65 11.65
CA PHE A 315 -25.32 2.66 11.86
C PHE A 315 -24.60 2.97 10.57
N TYR A 316 -24.75 4.17 10.02
CA TYR A 316 -24.05 4.59 8.82
C TYR A 316 -22.84 5.46 9.16
N PHE A 317 -21.65 4.96 8.83
CA PHE A 317 -20.39 5.71 8.92
C PHE A 317 -19.97 6.19 7.52
N PRO A 318 -20.25 7.43 7.13
CA PRO A 318 -19.97 7.92 5.78
C PRO A 318 -18.49 8.12 5.50
N GLY A 319 -17.67 8.31 6.54
CA GLY A 319 -16.25 8.59 6.39
C GLY A 319 -15.93 9.98 5.86
N CYS A 320 -14.64 10.31 5.85
CA CYS A 320 -14.18 11.65 5.50
C CYS A 320 -14.39 12.01 4.00
N GLY A 321 -14.30 11.04 3.11
CA GLY A 321 -14.47 11.24 1.68
C GLY A 321 -15.89 11.65 1.32
N SER A 322 -16.88 10.87 1.74
CA SER A 322 -18.30 11.09 1.42
C SER A 322 -18.88 12.30 2.17
N GLU A 323 -18.39 12.62 3.36
CA GLU A 323 -18.87 13.80 4.10
C GLU A 323 -18.19 15.09 3.68
N ARG A 324 -16.88 15.08 3.39
CA ARG A 324 -16.14 16.35 3.18
C ARG A 324 -15.88 16.67 1.70
N LEU A 325 -15.72 15.66 0.84
CA LEU A 325 -15.37 15.86 -0.56
C LEU A 325 -16.53 15.50 -1.50
N PHE A 326 -17.01 14.26 -1.45
CA PHE A 326 -17.95 13.70 -2.42
C PHE A 326 -19.37 13.66 -1.87
N SER A 327 -19.94 14.83 -1.62
CA SER A 327 -21.27 14.98 -0.99
C SER A 327 -22.35 14.17 -1.69
N GLN A 328 -22.25 13.97 -3.03
CA GLN A 328 -23.19 13.16 -3.79
C GLN A 328 -23.24 11.71 -3.30
N ILE A 329 -22.08 11.13 -2.92
CA ILE A 329 -22.01 9.75 -2.44
C ILE A 329 -22.74 9.64 -1.11
N GLY A 330 -22.42 10.51 -0.15
CA GLY A 330 -23.07 10.50 1.16
C GLY A 330 -24.60 10.71 1.07
N LEU A 331 -25.07 11.61 0.18
CA LEU A 331 -26.49 11.83 -0.06
C LEU A 331 -27.16 10.66 -0.74
N ALA A 332 -26.51 10.03 -1.74
CA ALA A 332 -27.04 8.88 -2.43
C ALA A 332 -27.25 7.69 -1.47
N VAL A 333 -26.26 7.43 -0.61
CA VAL A 333 -26.40 6.38 0.41
C VAL A 333 -27.56 6.69 1.37
N GLN A 334 -27.67 7.94 1.85
CA GLN A 334 -28.80 8.34 2.69
C GLN A 334 -30.14 8.17 1.98
N ALA A 335 -30.23 8.52 0.69
CA ALA A 335 -31.45 8.34 -0.09
C ALA A 335 -31.80 6.87 -0.28
N MET A 336 -30.80 6.00 -0.50
CA MET A 336 -31.00 4.54 -0.59
C MET A 336 -31.53 3.97 0.72
N LEU A 337 -30.89 4.30 1.84
CA LEU A 337 -31.31 3.85 3.18
C LEU A 337 -32.71 4.36 3.53
N TRP A 338 -33.01 5.60 3.19
CA TRP A 338 -34.34 6.20 3.34
C TRP A 338 -35.40 5.45 2.51
N HIS A 339 -35.07 5.12 1.24
CA HIS A 339 -35.97 4.41 0.36
C HIS A 339 -36.29 2.99 0.84
N VAL A 340 -35.28 2.31 1.37
CA VAL A 340 -35.44 0.95 1.97
C VAL A 340 -36.25 1.01 3.27
N GLY A 341 -36.37 2.18 3.90
CA GLY A 341 -37.19 2.38 5.11
C GLY A 341 -36.46 2.10 6.42
N VAL A 342 -35.14 1.96 6.43
CA VAL A 342 -34.39 1.75 7.66
C VAL A 342 -34.19 3.07 8.44
N GLN A 343 -34.01 2.96 9.75
CA GLN A 343 -33.61 4.08 10.61
C GLN A 343 -32.11 4.23 10.55
N THR A 344 -31.63 5.34 9.94
CA THR A 344 -30.20 5.57 9.76
C THR A 344 -29.64 6.38 10.90
N VAL A 345 -28.81 5.79 11.73
CA VAL A 345 -28.07 6.44 12.81
C VAL A 345 -26.72 6.92 12.28
N LEU A 346 -26.40 8.19 12.46
CA LEU A 346 -25.14 8.77 12.06
C LEU A 346 -24.28 9.12 13.28
N PRO A 347 -22.93 9.07 13.17
CA PRO A 347 -22.07 9.55 14.25
C PRO A 347 -22.29 11.06 14.50
N PRO A 348 -22.05 11.56 15.74
CA PRO A 348 -22.11 12.97 16.02
C PRO A 348 -20.97 13.71 15.33
N GLY A 349 -21.29 14.72 14.52
CA GLY A 349 -20.31 15.53 13.82
C GLY A 349 -19.54 14.79 12.72
N TYR A 350 -18.48 15.42 12.26
CA TYR A 350 -17.63 14.92 11.18
C TYR A 350 -16.52 14.01 11.72
N MET A 351 -16.50 12.77 11.29
CA MET A 351 -15.49 11.79 11.71
C MET A 351 -14.65 11.27 10.54
N CYS A 352 -13.48 10.75 10.84
CA CYS A 352 -12.62 10.03 9.92
C CYS A 352 -12.20 8.71 10.58
N CYS A 353 -12.15 7.61 9.83
CA CYS A 353 -11.76 6.30 10.36
C CYS A 353 -10.28 6.20 10.79
N GLY A 354 -9.45 7.19 10.48
CA GLY A 354 -8.02 7.18 10.78
C GLY A 354 -7.14 6.55 9.69
N TYR A 355 -7.70 5.80 8.75
CA TYR A 355 -6.93 5.16 7.68
C TYR A 355 -5.99 6.10 6.92
N PRO A 356 -6.37 7.33 6.50
CA PRO A 356 -5.45 8.20 5.80
C PRO A 356 -4.19 8.54 6.60
N GLN A 357 -4.30 8.63 7.93
CA GLN A 357 -3.17 8.86 8.83
C GLN A 357 -2.29 7.62 8.92
N ASP A 358 -2.90 6.46 9.12
CA ASP A 358 -2.20 5.17 9.18
C ASP A 358 -1.45 4.88 7.88
N ALA A 359 -2.17 4.91 6.74
CA ALA A 359 -1.58 4.73 5.42
C ALA A 359 -0.52 5.79 5.07
N GLY A 360 -0.60 6.97 5.67
CA GLY A 360 0.38 8.04 5.55
C GLY A 360 1.62 7.86 6.43
N GLY A 361 1.68 6.85 7.31
CA GLY A 361 2.78 6.68 8.26
C GLY A 361 2.72 7.67 9.43
N ASN A 362 1.55 7.87 9.99
CA ASN A 362 1.34 8.63 11.23
C ASN A 362 0.49 7.79 12.18
N LYS A 363 1.09 6.69 12.64
CA LYS A 363 0.46 5.68 13.48
C LYS A 363 -0.15 6.26 14.76
N ALA A 364 0.62 7.08 15.47
CA ALA A 364 0.15 7.69 16.72
C ALA A 364 -1.15 8.50 16.52
N LYS A 365 -1.24 9.26 15.42
CA LYS A 365 -2.44 10.02 15.11
C LYS A 365 -3.61 9.13 14.69
N ALA A 366 -3.35 8.07 13.94
CA ALA A 366 -4.35 7.09 13.56
C ALA A 366 -4.94 6.38 14.78
N GLU A 367 -4.10 5.92 15.71
CA GLU A 367 -4.50 5.30 16.97
C GLU A 367 -5.31 6.24 17.86
N GLN A 368 -4.89 7.50 17.98
CA GLN A 368 -5.66 8.52 18.70
C GLN A 368 -7.06 8.70 18.12
N MET A 369 -7.16 8.77 16.78
CA MET A 369 -8.45 8.89 16.09
C MET A 369 -9.33 7.67 16.29
N SER A 370 -8.78 6.47 16.15
CA SER A 370 -9.49 5.21 16.36
C SER A 370 -10.03 5.10 17.79
N THR A 371 -9.20 5.44 18.76
CA THR A 371 -9.60 5.44 20.18
C THR A 371 -10.73 6.43 20.46
N ASN A 372 -10.61 7.65 19.97
CA ASN A 372 -11.65 8.68 20.15
C ASN A 372 -12.97 8.27 19.50
N ASN A 373 -12.89 7.68 18.30
CA ASN A 373 -14.09 7.18 17.59
C ASN A 373 -14.74 6.02 18.35
N ARG A 374 -13.96 5.04 18.82
CA ARG A 374 -14.49 3.92 19.63
C ARG A 374 -15.20 4.42 20.89
N VAL A 375 -14.60 5.36 21.62
CA VAL A 375 -15.23 5.96 22.78
C VAL A 375 -16.56 6.65 22.42
N ALA A 376 -16.59 7.40 21.31
CA ALA A 376 -17.81 8.04 20.83
C ALA A 376 -18.88 6.99 20.46
N PHE A 377 -18.51 5.93 19.78
CA PHE A 377 -19.45 4.88 19.37
C PHE A 377 -19.99 4.07 20.54
N HIS A 378 -19.18 3.76 21.57
CA HIS A 378 -19.68 3.18 22.82
C HIS A 378 -20.68 4.09 23.53
N ARG A 379 -20.44 5.40 23.58
CA ARG A 379 -21.39 6.37 24.13
C ARG A 379 -22.69 6.39 23.33
N MET A 380 -22.60 6.33 21.99
CA MET A 380 -23.78 6.24 21.13
C MET A 380 -24.57 4.97 21.39
N ALA A 381 -23.92 3.82 21.44
CA ALA A 381 -24.57 2.54 21.71
C ALA A 381 -25.30 2.56 23.06
N ASN A 382 -24.67 3.13 24.09
CA ASN A 382 -25.29 3.28 25.40
C ASN A 382 -26.50 4.25 25.41
N THR A 383 -26.40 5.33 24.63
CA THR A 383 -27.49 6.33 24.52
C THR A 383 -28.67 5.77 23.73
N LEU A 384 -28.38 4.99 22.70
CA LEU A 384 -29.35 4.39 21.78
C LEU A 384 -29.60 2.90 22.08
N ASN A 385 -29.49 2.48 23.33
CA ASN A 385 -29.65 1.09 23.75
C ASN A 385 -31.02 0.48 23.47
N TYR A 386 -32.01 1.31 23.15
CA TYR A 386 -33.34 0.91 22.71
C TYR A 386 -33.40 0.55 21.20
N LEU A 387 -32.34 0.85 20.44
CA LEU A 387 -32.21 0.46 19.05
C LEU A 387 -31.30 -0.76 18.92
N ASP A 388 -31.81 -1.84 18.32
CA ASP A 388 -31.01 -3.04 18.05
C ASP A 388 -30.23 -2.91 16.75
N ILE A 389 -29.08 -2.23 16.80
CA ILE A 389 -28.24 -2.00 15.62
C ILE A 389 -27.42 -3.25 15.30
N LYS A 390 -27.80 -3.96 14.24
CA LYS A 390 -27.11 -5.18 13.75
C LYS A 390 -26.31 -4.95 12.46
N THR A 391 -26.44 -3.79 11.83
CA THR A 391 -25.78 -3.48 10.58
C THR A 391 -25.04 -2.15 10.67
N VAL A 392 -23.74 -2.18 10.38
CA VAL A 392 -22.87 -1.01 10.21
C VAL A 392 -22.64 -0.84 8.72
N VAL A 393 -23.07 0.29 8.16
CA VAL A 393 -22.95 0.62 6.74
C VAL A 393 -21.80 1.59 6.54
N VAL A 394 -20.95 1.33 5.56
CA VAL A 394 -19.92 2.25 5.09
C VAL A 394 -20.06 2.53 3.60
N SER A 395 -19.51 3.64 3.13
CA SER A 395 -19.49 3.99 1.71
C SER A 395 -18.05 4.20 1.19
N CYS A 396 -17.13 3.44 1.74
CA CYS A 396 -15.71 3.53 1.38
C CYS A 396 -14.99 2.26 1.85
N GLY A 397 -14.45 1.48 0.92
CA GLY A 397 -13.75 0.23 1.23
C GLY A 397 -12.58 0.39 2.20
N THR A 398 -11.88 1.55 2.19
CA THR A 398 -10.82 1.81 3.18
C THR A 398 -11.39 2.09 4.58
N CYS A 399 -12.60 2.65 4.66
CA CYS A 399 -13.29 2.75 5.95
C CYS A 399 -13.74 1.37 6.44
N TYR A 400 -14.19 0.50 5.53
CA TYR A 400 -14.55 -0.88 5.85
C TYR A 400 -13.38 -1.59 6.54
N ASP A 401 -12.24 -1.68 5.87
CA ASP A 401 -11.01 -2.30 6.37
C ASP A 401 -10.56 -1.73 7.73
N GLN A 402 -10.62 -0.41 7.88
CA GLN A 402 -10.21 0.24 9.12
C GLN A 402 -11.20 0.01 10.26
N LEU A 403 -12.51 -0.02 9.97
CA LEU A 403 -13.54 -0.22 10.99
C LEU A 403 -13.63 -1.67 11.45
N GLU A 404 -13.23 -2.67 10.64
CA GLU A 404 -13.07 -4.05 11.11
C GLU A 404 -12.10 -4.14 12.31
N LYS A 405 -11.06 -3.30 12.34
CA LYS A 405 -10.11 -3.21 13.46
C LYS A 405 -10.70 -2.57 14.72
N TYR A 406 -11.89 -1.95 14.62
CA TYR A 406 -12.57 -1.30 15.75
C TYR A 406 -13.31 -2.27 16.68
N ARG A 407 -13.46 -3.54 16.29
CA ARG A 407 -14.20 -4.56 17.04
C ARG A 407 -15.63 -4.11 17.33
N PHE A 408 -16.38 -3.86 16.27
CA PHE A 408 -17.76 -3.34 16.38
C PHE A 408 -18.71 -4.27 17.14
N GLU A 409 -18.41 -5.55 17.20
CA GLU A 409 -19.13 -6.52 18.04
C GLU A 409 -19.08 -6.20 19.56
N GLU A 410 -18.04 -5.49 20.00
CA GLU A 410 -17.94 -4.97 21.37
C GLU A 410 -18.80 -3.70 21.58
N ILE A 411 -19.13 -2.99 20.50
CA ILE A 411 -19.90 -1.73 20.50
C ILE A 411 -21.40 -2.01 20.26
N PHE A 412 -21.70 -2.75 19.21
CA PHE A 412 -23.02 -3.21 18.83
C PHE A 412 -23.02 -4.75 18.73
N PRO A 413 -23.42 -5.46 19.78
CA PRO A 413 -23.32 -6.92 19.84
C PRO A 413 -24.05 -7.62 18.68
N GLY A 414 -23.34 -8.52 18.00
CA GLY A 414 -23.85 -9.27 16.86
C GLY A 414 -23.98 -8.47 15.56
N CYS A 415 -23.35 -7.28 15.46
CA CYS A 415 -23.38 -6.49 14.22
C CYS A 415 -22.42 -7.02 13.15
N ARG A 416 -22.75 -6.68 11.91
CA ARG A 416 -21.89 -6.89 10.73
C ARG A 416 -21.60 -5.56 10.06
N ILE A 417 -20.42 -5.44 9.44
CA ILE A 417 -20.05 -4.27 8.63
C ILE A 417 -20.30 -4.60 7.17
N ILE A 418 -20.87 -3.67 6.41
CA ILE A 418 -21.12 -3.80 4.97
C ILE A 418 -20.65 -2.54 4.24
N ASP A 419 -20.06 -2.71 3.08
CA ASP A 419 -19.74 -1.62 2.13
C ASP A 419 -20.84 -1.56 1.07
N ILE A 420 -21.32 -0.34 0.73
CA ILE A 420 -22.50 -0.11 -0.11
C ILE A 420 -22.10 0.47 -1.48
#